data_85b851189c5d63fbb7eea829951d0005
#
_entry.id   85b851189c5d63fbb7eea829951d0005
#
_cell.length_a   1.000
_cell.length_b   1.000
_cell.length_c   1.000
_cell.angle_alpha   90.00
_cell.angle_beta   90.00
_cell.angle_gamma   90.00
#
_symmetry.space_group_name_H-M   'P 1'
#
loop_
_entity.id
_entity.type
_entity.pdbx_description
1 polymer ?
#
loop_
_entity_poly.entity_id
_entity_poly.type
_entity_poly.pdbx_seq_one_letter_code
_entity_poly.pdbx_strand_id
1 'polypeptide(L)'
;MTIAVYPGTFDPAHFGHIDIAERAHAVFGRLVVAVFESPQKNVIFSAEERVTLMRQALAHLPNVEVASYRGLTVDFVRQQGARVIVRGLRVVTDFEMEYQMALMNSRLAPEIEVLCLMTSLEYAFISSSLVKEVAKAGGSVAQLVPAHVEEAMRRRLASPPCRKE
;
A
#
# COMPACT_ATOMS: atom_id res chain seq x y z
N MET A 1 -9.10 -6.22 21.13
CA MET A 1 -7.99 -6.17 20.17
C MET A 1 -8.29 -5.06 19.19
N THR A 2 -7.39 -4.11 19.03
CA THR A 2 -7.61 -2.94 18.14
C THR A 2 -7.38 -3.35 16.70
N ILE A 3 -8.32 -2.99 15.81
CA ILE A 3 -8.21 -3.21 14.37
C ILE A 3 -7.64 -1.94 13.75
N ALA A 4 -6.61 -2.08 12.94
CA ALA A 4 -6.06 -0.99 12.14
C ALA A 4 -6.25 -1.25 10.65
N VAL A 5 -6.41 -0.19 9.85
CA VAL A 5 -6.47 -0.24 8.40
C VAL A 5 -5.24 0.46 7.84
N TYR A 6 -4.56 -0.21 6.92
CA TYR A 6 -3.43 0.34 6.18
C TYR A 6 -3.83 0.54 4.71
N PRO A 7 -4.30 1.74 4.34
CA PRO A 7 -4.74 2.02 2.98
C PRO A 7 -3.59 2.40 2.07
N GLY A 8 -3.65 1.98 0.81
CA GLY A 8 -2.68 2.34 -0.20
C GLY A 8 -3.07 1.91 -1.60
N THR A 9 -2.31 2.35 -2.59
CA THR A 9 -2.48 1.90 -3.98
C THR A 9 -1.76 0.59 -4.23
N PHE A 10 -0.56 0.42 -3.66
CA PHE A 10 0.29 -0.78 -3.78
C PHE A 10 0.52 -1.23 -5.24
N ASP A 11 0.98 -0.32 -6.07
CA ASP A 11 1.18 -0.55 -7.50
C ASP A 11 2.62 -0.24 -7.97
N PRO A 12 3.53 -1.20 -7.79
CA PRO A 12 3.38 -2.46 -7.08
C PRO A 12 3.56 -2.34 -5.55
N ALA A 13 3.23 -3.43 -4.86
CA ALA A 13 3.72 -3.66 -3.49
C ALA A 13 5.25 -3.75 -3.50
N HIS A 14 5.91 -3.20 -2.48
CA HIS A 14 7.36 -3.23 -2.31
C HIS A 14 7.74 -3.43 -0.84
N PHE A 15 9.01 -3.71 -0.55
CA PHE A 15 9.46 -4.03 0.80
C PHE A 15 9.14 -2.95 1.83
N GLY A 16 9.14 -1.67 1.46
CA GLY A 16 8.72 -0.59 2.36
C GLY A 16 7.25 -0.68 2.78
N HIS A 17 6.36 -1.20 1.92
CA HIS A 17 4.96 -1.46 2.29
C HIS A 17 4.85 -2.65 3.24
N ILE A 18 5.65 -3.68 3.01
CA ILE A 18 5.67 -4.90 3.84
C ILE A 18 6.21 -4.58 5.23
N ASP A 19 7.32 -3.82 5.35
CA ASP A 19 7.87 -3.32 6.62
C ASP A 19 6.81 -2.62 7.47
N ILE A 20 6.06 -1.69 6.88
CA ILE A 20 4.98 -0.98 7.58
C ILE A 20 3.87 -1.96 8.00
N ALA A 21 3.48 -2.88 7.14
CA ALA A 21 2.42 -3.86 7.46
C ALA A 21 2.82 -4.79 8.60
N GLU A 22 4.05 -5.31 8.59
CA GLU A 22 4.60 -6.18 9.66
C GLU A 22 4.63 -5.46 11.00
N ARG A 23 5.12 -4.23 11.02
CA ARG A 23 5.22 -3.43 12.24
C ARG A 23 3.86 -2.97 12.75
N ALA A 24 2.95 -2.60 11.84
CA ALA A 24 1.57 -2.30 12.21
C ALA A 24 0.87 -3.53 12.80
N HIS A 25 1.05 -4.71 12.18
CA HIS A 25 0.50 -5.95 12.70
C HIS A 25 1.00 -6.28 14.11
N ALA A 26 2.30 -6.09 14.36
CA ALA A 26 2.89 -6.32 15.68
C ALA A 26 2.29 -5.41 16.78
N VAL A 27 1.87 -4.18 16.41
CA VAL A 27 1.28 -3.21 17.34
C VAL A 27 -0.21 -3.45 17.56
N PHE A 28 -0.98 -3.73 16.49
CA PHE A 28 -2.44 -3.74 16.55
C PHE A 28 -3.04 -5.15 16.66
N GLY A 29 -2.29 -6.19 16.33
CA GLY A 29 -2.73 -7.59 16.39
C GLY A 29 -3.74 -8.02 15.31
N ARG A 30 -4.50 -7.09 14.71
CA ARG A 30 -5.29 -7.30 13.49
C ARG A 30 -5.12 -6.10 12.57
N LEU A 31 -4.73 -6.39 11.33
CA LEU A 31 -4.49 -5.39 10.31
C LEU A 31 -5.31 -5.71 9.05
N VAL A 32 -5.99 -4.69 8.52
CA VAL A 32 -6.62 -4.76 7.20
C VAL A 32 -5.80 -3.90 6.24
N VAL A 33 -5.09 -4.51 5.32
CA VAL A 33 -4.40 -3.80 4.24
C VAL A 33 -5.42 -3.52 3.14
N ALA A 34 -5.69 -2.24 2.90
CA ALA A 34 -6.78 -1.78 2.07
C ALA A 34 -6.26 -1.24 0.73
N VAL A 35 -6.50 -1.96 -0.35
CA VAL A 35 -6.09 -1.60 -1.72
C VAL A 35 -7.13 -0.66 -2.32
N PHE A 36 -6.75 0.60 -2.59
CA PHE A 36 -7.64 1.55 -3.24
C PHE A 36 -7.84 1.21 -4.72
N GLU A 37 -9.10 0.99 -5.14
CA GLU A 37 -9.42 0.46 -6.46
C GLU A 37 -9.21 1.48 -7.58
N SER A 38 -9.55 2.75 -7.36
CA SER A 38 -9.62 3.78 -8.39
C SER A 38 -8.66 4.95 -8.14
N PRO A 39 -7.33 4.73 -8.09
CA PRO A 39 -6.39 5.82 -7.91
C PRO A 39 -6.40 6.76 -9.15
N GLN A 40 -6.22 8.04 -8.92
CA GLN A 40 -6.13 9.05 -10.00
C GLN A 40 -4.82 8.97 -10.81
N LYS A 41 -3.94 8.03 -10.50
CA LYS A 41 -2.65 7.80 -11.15
C LYS A 41 -2.66 6.55 -12.01
N ASN A 42 -1.83 6.54 -13.04
CA ASN A 42 -1.65 5.37 -13.88
C ASN A 42 -1.09 4.20 -13.07
N VAL A 43 -1.85 3.11 -13.03
CA VAL A 43 -1.47 1.85 -12.41
C VAL A 43 -1.12 0.81 -13.47
N ILE A 44 -0.20 -0.08 -13.14
CA ILE A 44 0.20 -1.19 -14.04
C ILE A 44 -0.58 -2.47 -13.74
N PHE A 45 -1.14 -2.59 -12.53
CA PHE A 45 -1.93 -3.74 -12.10
C PHE A 45 -3.37 -3.35 -11.78
N SER A 46 -4.32 -4.20 -12.12
CA SER A 46 -5.71 -4.07 -11.70
C SER A 46 -5.82 -4.11 -10.17
N ALA A 47 -6.96 -3.68 -9.61
CA ALA A 47 -7.19 -3.76 -8.17
C ALA A 47 -7.09 -5.20 -7.65
N GLU A 48 -7.63 -6.17 -8.38
CA GLU A 48 -7.60 -7.60 -8.04
C GLU A 48 -6.18 -8.17 -8.05
N GLU A 49 -5.38 -7.79 -9.05
CA GLU A 49 -3.98 -8.17 -9.11
C GLU A 49 -3.19 -7.60 -7.93
N ARG A 50 -3.40 -6.32 -7.59
CA ARG A 50 -2.73 -5.67 -6.45
C ARG A 50 -3.11 -6.31 -5.11
N VAL A 51 -4.39 -6.67 -4.93
CA VAL A 51 -4.85 -7.45 -3.77
C VAL A 51 -4.16 -8.80 -3.70
N THR A 52 -4.08 -9.52 -4.84
CA THR A 52 -3.44 -10.84 -4.90
C THR A 52 -1.95 -10.77 -4.58
N LEU A 53 -1.23 -9.82 -5.19
CA LEU A 53 0.20 -9.62 -4.95
C LEU A 53 0.49 -9.25 -3.49
N MET A 54 -0.32 -8.36 -2.91
CA MET A 54 -0.17 -7.97 -1.51
C MET A 54 -0.51 -9.12 -0.56
N ARG A 55 -1.57 -9.89 -0.84
CA ARG A 55 -1.93 -11.06 -0.03
C ARG A 55 -0.82 -12.11 -0.02
N GLN A 56 -0.17 -12.35 -1.15
CA GLN A 56 0.98 -13.26 -1.22
C GLN A 56 2.17 -12.71 -0.43
N ALA A 57 2.44 -11.40 -0.52
CA ALA A 57 3.53 -10.76 0.19
C ALA A 57 3.38 -10.83 1.72
N LEU A 58 2.14 -10.83 2.22
CA LEU A 58 1.83 -10.83 3.66
C LEU A 58 1.33 -12.19 4.17
N ALA A 59 1.44 -13.25 3.38
CA ALA A 59 0.92 -14.57 3.72
C ALA A 59 1.55 -15.19 5.00
N HIS A 60 2.71 -14.70 5.40
CA HIS A 60 3.40 -15.12 6.62
C HIS A 60 2.85 -14.46 7.90
N LEU A 61 2.00 -13.44 7.77
CA LEU A 61 1.43 -12.72 8.92
C LEU A 61 0.03 -13.27 9.27
N PRO A 62 -0.17 -13.82 10.45
CA PRO A 62 -1.50 -14.21 10.92
C PRO A 62 -2.35 -12.96 11.19
N ASN A 63 -3.67 -13.05 11.04
CA ASN A 63 -4.62 -11.95 11.31
C ASN A 63 -4.38 -10.67 10.46
N VAL A 64 -3.74 -10.81 9.30
CA VAL A 64 -3.66 -9.76 8.29
C VAL A 64 -4.61 -10.11 7.15
N GLU A 65 -5.53 -9.20 6.88
CA GLU A 65 -6.48 -9.31 5.77
C GLU A 65 -6.11 -8.32 4.68
N VAL A 66 -6.28 -8.70 3.42
CA VAL A 66 -6.10 -7.79 2.29
C VAL A 66 -7.41 -7.69 1.53
N ALA A 67 -7.94 -6.49 1.44
CA ALA A 67 -9.21 -6.21 0.77
C ALA A 67 -9.07 -4.99 -0.16
N SER A 68 -9.90 -4.89 -1.18
CA SER A 68 -10.02 -3.66 -1.97
C SER A 68 -11.17 -2.79 -1.47
N TYR A 69 -11.09 -1.49 -1.76
CA TYR A 69 -12.16 -0.56 -1.42
C TYR A 69 -12.27 0.59 -2.43
N ARG A 70 -13.46 1.19 -2.44
CA ARG A 70 -13.80 2.40 -3.22
C ARG A 70 -14.34 3.48 -2.28
N GLY A 71 -14.31 4.72 -2.74
CA GLY A 71 -14.85 5.86 -2.00
C GLY A 71 -13.90 6.36 -0.92
N LEU A 72 -14.46 6.87 0.17
CA LEU A 72 -13.68 7.47 1.26
C LEU A 72 -13.02 6.41 2.13
N THR A 73 -11.75 6.61 2.43
CA THR A 73 -10.99 5.72 3.33
C THR A 73 -11.66 5.58 4.69
N VAL A 74 -12.17 6.68 5.26
CA VAL A 74 -12.81 6.68 6.57
C VAL A 74 -14.09 5.82 6.60
N ASP A 75 -14.86 5.79 5.51
CA ASP A 75 -16.05 4.94 5.42
C ASP A 75 -15.68 3.46 5.38
N PHE A 76 -14.63 3.12 4.65
CA PHE A 76 -14.10 1.76 4.66
C PHE A 76 -13.59 1.36 6.05
N VAL A 77 -12.89 2.25 6.75
CA VAL A 77 -12.42 2.01 8.13
C VAL A 77 -13.59 1.71 9.07
N ARG A 78 -14.68 2.47 8.98
CA ARG A 78 -15.92 2.22 9.74
C ARG A 78 -16.52 0.84 9.43
N GLN A 79 -16.59 0.48 8.15
CA GLN A 79 -17.11 -0.84 7.71
C GLN A 79 -16.30 -2.00 8.27
N GLN A 80 -14.98 -1.81 8.47
CA GLN A 80 -14.11 -2.80 9.09
C GLN A 80 -14.20 -2.84 10.63
N GLY A 81 -15.01 -1.98 11.24
CA GLY A 81 -15.06 -1.82 12.70
C GLY A 81 -13.74 -1.30 13.29
N ALA A 82 -12.92 -0.66 12.48
CA ALA A 82 -11.64 -0.09 12.87
C ALA A 82 -11.76 1.37 13.30
N ARG A 83 -10.76 1.85 14.05
CA ARG A 83 -10.64 3.26 14.48
C ARG A 83 -9.26 3.84 14.22
N VAL A 84 -8.40 3.08 13.54
CA VAL A 84 -7.02 3.50 13.29
C VAL A 84 -6.71 3.34 11.81
N ILE A 85 -6.19 4.41 11.21
CA ILE A 85 -5.55 4.38 9.89
C ILE A 85 -4.04 4.39 10.11
N VAL A 86 -3.34 3.43 9.53
CA VAL A 86 -1.88 3.40 9.51
C VAL A 86 -1.35 3.99 8.22
N ARG A 87 -0.34 4.86 8.32
CA ARG A 87 0.39 5.42 7.18
C ARG A 87 1.89 5.23 7.36
N GLY A 88 2.61 5.02 6.26
CA GLY A 88 4.07 4.97 6.27
C GLY A 88 4.65 6.34 5.91
N LEU A 89 5.66 6.80 6.66
CA LEU A 89 6.43 8.01 6.35
C LEU A 89 7.87 7.62 6.00
N ARG A 90 8.35 8.11 4.86
CA ARG A 90 9.72 7.87 4.37
C ARG A 90 10.58 9.12 4.45
N VAL A 91 10.02 10.24 4.02
CA VAL A 91 10.70 11.53 3.89
C VAL A 91 9.80 12.66 4.36
N VAL A 92 10.38 13.85 4.57
CA VAL A 92 9.65 15.02 5.10
C VAL A 92 8.47 15.43 4.19
N THR A 93 8.62 15.31 2.88
CA THR A 93 7.55 15.62 1.93
C THR A 93 6.33 14.69 2.05
N ASP A 94 6.53 13.44 2.47
CA ASP A 94 5.41 12.54 2.76
C ASP A 94 4.59 13.09 3.96
N PHE A 95 5.25 13.67 4.96
CA PHE A 95 4.60 14.21 6.15
C PHE A 95 3.59 15.31 5.82
N GLU A 96 3.92 16.24 4.94
CA GLU A 96 3.01 17.34 4.59
C GLU A 96 1.71 16.83 3.98
N MET A 97 1.80 15.88 3.07
CA MET A 97 0.62 15.27 2.43
C MET A 97 -0.19 14.44 3.42
N GLU A 98 0.46 13.62 4.24
CA GLU A 98 -0.21 12.78 5.24
C GLU A 98 -0.85 13.65 6.33
N TYR A 99 -0.23 14.76 6.74
CA TYR A 99 -0.80 15.70 7.69
C TYR A 99 -2.09 16.35 7.16
N GLN A 100 -2.09 16.82 5.90
CA GLN A 100 -3.28 17.37 5.28
C GLN A 100 -4.41 16.33 5.19
N MET A 101 -4.08 15.09 4.82
CA MET A 101 -5.06 14.00 4.76
C MET A 101 -5.58 13.64 6.16
N ALA A 102 -4.72 13.64 7.18
CA ALA A 102 -5.13 13.38 8.57
C ALA A 102 -6.10 14.44 9.09
N LEU A 103 -5.84 15.71 8.81
CA LEU A 103 -6.76 16.80 9.16
C LEU A 103 -8.12 16.66 8.47
N MET A 104 -8.13 16.30 7.17
CA MET A 104 -9.36 16.05 6.44
C MET A 104 -10.12 14.85 7.01
N ASN A 105 -9.42 13.75 7.28
CA ASN A 105 -10.03 12.56 7.88
C ASN A 105 -10.62 12.85 9.26
N SER A 106 -9.94 13.63 10.10
CA SER A 106 -10.45 14.06 11.41
C SER A 106 -11.73 14.89 11.30
N ARG A 107 -11.88 15.69 10.25
CA ARG A 107 -13.13 16.45 9.98
C ARG A 107 -14.28 15.53 9.55
N LEU A 108 -13.98 14.50 8.74
CA LEU A 108 -14.98 13.57 8.21
C LEU A 108 -15.36 12.49 9.22
N ALA A 109 -14.42 12.09 10.06
CA ALA A 109 -14.54 10.99 11.01
C ALA A 109 -13.72 11.25 12.27
N PRO A 110 -14.21 12.10 13.21
CA PRO A 110 -13.47 12.47 14.42
C PRO A 110 -13.10 11.28 15.32
N GLU A 111 -13.80 10.16 15.17
CA GLU A 111 -13.56 8.92 15.92
C GLU A 111 -12.43 8.06 15.37
N ILE A 112 -11.85 8.44 14.21
CA ILE A 112 -10.78 7.68 13.54
C ILE A 112 -9.46 8.44 13.68
N GLU A 113 -8.45 7.78 14.26
CA GLU A 113 -7.10 8.32 14.40
C GLU A 113 -6.19 7.90 13.24
N VAL A 114 -5.25 8.77 12.87
CA VAL A 114 -4.21 8.47 11.87
C VAL A 114 -2.88 8.33 12.59
N LEU A 115 -2.27 7.15 12.46
CA LEU A 115 -0.98 6.84 13.03
C LEU A 115 0.05 6.64 11.92
N CYS A 116 1.12 7.43 11.97
CA CYS A 116 2.22 7.34 11.02
C CYS A 116 3.37 6.52 11.59
N LEU A 117 3.82 5.52 10.86
CA LEU A 117 4.99 4.73 11.15
C LEU A 117 6.15 5.19 10.26
N MET A 118 7.30 5.47 10.87
CA MET A 118 8.51 5.79 10.11
C MET A 118 9.00 4.53 9.40
N THR A 119 9.17 4.58 8.08
CA THR A 119 9.72 3.48 7.29
C THR A 119 11.16 3.20 7.73
N SER A 120 11.53 1.93 7.81
CA SER A 120 12.91 1.54 8.13
C SER A 120 13.90 2.13 7.12
N LEU A 121 15.10 2.52 7.59
CA LEU A 121 16.11 3.19 6.76
C LEU A 121 16.43 2.41 5.49
N GLU A 122 16.46 1.09 5.59
CA GLU A 122 16.70 0.17 4.47
C GLU A 122 15.72 0.36 3.30
N TYR A 123 14.47 0.75 3.61
CA TYR A 123 13.39 0.87 2.62
C TYR A 123 12.93 2.31 2.39
N ALA A 124 13.53 3.28 3.08
CA ALA A 124 13.06 4.67 3.05
C ALA A 124 13.14 5.33 1.65
N PHE A 125 14.07 4.87 0.80
CA PHE A 125 14.21 5.36 -0.58
C PHE A 125 13.25 4.72 -1.57
N ILE A 126 12.57 3.61 -1.20
CA ILE A 126 11.72 2.85 -2.13
C ILE A 126 10.37 3.53 -2.30
N SER A 127 9.94 3.69 -3.54
CA SER A 127 8.58 4.07 -3.89
C SER A 127 8.07 3.22 -5.05
N SER A 128 6.76 3.02 -5.15
CA SER A 128 6.17 2.30 -6.29
C SER A 128 6.49 2.98 -7.62
N SER A 129 6.63 4.30 -7.66
CA SER A 129 7.00 5.05 -8.86
C SER A 129 8.44 4.73 -9.28
N LEU A 130 9.38 4.77 -8.34
CA LEU A 130 10.78 4.42 -8.60
C LEU A 130 10.90 2.95 -9.06
N VAL A 131 10.22 2.03 -8.41
CA VAL A 131 10.20 0.61 -8.82
C VAL A 131 9.71 0.46 -10.25
N LYS A 132 8.63 1.14 -10.63
CA LYS A 132 8.10 1.12 -12.00
C LYS A 132 9.08 1.72 -13.01
N GLU A 133 9.75 2.81 -12.66
CA GLU A 133 10.73 3.48 -13.51
C GLU A 133 11.93 2.57 -13.81
N VAL A 134 12.52 1.99 -12.76
CA VAL A 134 13.64 1.05 -12.90
C VAL A 134 13.27 -0.16 -13.73
N ALA A 135 12.13 -0.78 -13.48
CA ALA A 135 11.67 -1.94 -14.22
C ALA A 135 11.39 -1.62 -15.71
N LYS A 136 10.78 -0.45 -16.01
CA LYS A 136 10.55 -0.01 -17.39
C LYS A 136 11.85 0.25 -18.16
N ALA A 137 12.88 0.70 -17.46
CA ALA A 137 14.22 0.88 -18.03
C ALA A 137 15.02 -0.44 -18.18
N GLY A 138 14.44 -1.58 -17.81
CA GLY A 138 15.09 -2.90 -17.88
C GLY A 138 16.01 -3.21 -16.70
N GLY A 139 15.98 -2.39 -15.64
CA GLY A 139 16.74 -2.64 -14.42
C GLY A 139 16.09 -3.71 -13.54
N SER A 140 16.93 -4.40 -12.73
CA SER A 140 16.44 -5.37 -11.75
C SER A 140 15.80 -4.66 -10.56
N VAL A 141 14.65 -5.17 -10.12
CA VAL A 141 13.94 -4.70 -8.92
C VAL A 141 13.92 -5.76 -7.81
N ALA A 142 14.71 -6.81 -7.93
CA ALA A 142 14.76 -7.95 -7.00
C ALA A 142 14.99 -7.55 -5.53
N GLN A 143 15.71 -6.46 -5.27
CA GLN A 143 15.97 -5.97 -3.91
C GLN A 143 14.93 -4.95 -3.42
N LEU A 144 13.96 -4.60 -4.26
CA LEU A 144 12.97 -3.57 -3.96
C LEU A 144 11.59 -4.18 -3.71
N VAL A 145 11.32 -5.34 -4.30
CA VAL A 145 10.02 -6.02 -4.26
C VAL A 145 10.18 -7.53 -4.03
N PRO A 146 9.15 -8.22 -3.49
CA PRO A 146 9.14 -9.68 -3.42
C PRO A 146 9.25 -10.34 -4.81
N ALA A 147 9.83 -11.54 -4.86
CA ALA A 147 10.07 -12.26 -6.12
C ALA A 147 8.82 -12.44 -6.99
N HIS A 148 7.66 -12.74 -6.40
CA HIS A 148 6.41 -12.88 -7.14
C HIS A 148 5.91 -11.55 -7.74
N VAL A 149 6.22 -10.42 -7.09
CA VAL A 149 5.90 -9.07 -7.60
C VAL A 149 6.85 -8.73 -8.77
N GLU A 150 8.14 -9.02 -8.65
CA GLU A 150 9.10 -8.84 -9.74
C GLU A 150 8.70 -9.65 -10.98
N GLU A 151 8.33 -10.92 -10.80
CA GLU A 151 7.85 -11.77 -11.87
C GLU A 151 6.59 -11.22 -12.55
N ALA A 152 5.61 -10.75 -11.75
CA ALA A 152 4.39 -10.13 -12.28
C ALA A 152 4.70 -8.85 -13.09
N MET A 153 5.63 -8.02 -12.60
CA MET A 153 6.09 -6.83 -13.33
C MET A 153 6.77 -7.19 -14.64
N ARG A 154 7.67 -8.16 -14.62
CA ARG A 154 8.37 -8.63 -15.83
C ARG A 154 7.38 -9.09 -16.89
N ARG A 155 6.39 -9.90 -16.53
CA ARG A 155 5.34 -10.35 -17.47
C ARG A 155 4.53 -9.18 -18.02
N ARG A 156 4.15 -8.24 -17.17
CA ARG A 156 3.35 -7.07 -17.54
C ARG A 156 4.10 -6.13 -18.50
N LEU A 157 5.39 -5.91 -18.26
CA LEU A 157 6.21 -5.00 -19.08
C LEU A 157 6.75 -5.66 -20.36
N ALA A 158 6.87 -6.99 -20.39
CA ALA A 158 7.23 -7.74 -21.60
C ALA A 158 6.08 -7.84 -22.62
N SER A 159 4.82 -7.67 -22.16
CA SER A 159 3.67 -7.66 -23.07
C SER A 159 3.58 -6.29 -23.78
N PRO A 160 3.53 -6.23 -25.12
CA PRO A 160 3.35 -4.97 -25.83
C PRO A 160 2.05 -4.30 -25.35
N PRO A 161 1.99 -2.96 -25.26
CA PRO A 161 0.79 -2.28 -24.88
C PRO A 161 -0.33 -2.66 -25.86
N CYS A 162 -1.44 -3.15 -25.30
CA CYS A 162 -2.64 -3.41 -26.09
C CYS A 162 -3.04 -2.09 -26.76
N ARG A 163 -2.81 -1.96 -28.08
CA ARG A 163 -3.30 -0.81 -28.85
C ARG A 163 -4.81 -0.81 -28.74
N LYS A 164 -5.34 0.16 -28.03
CA LYS A 164 -6.76 0.51 -28.17
C LYS A 164 -6.90 1.14 -29.55
N GLU A 165 -7.53 0.41 -30.47
CA GLU A 165 -8.11 0.97 -31.67
C GLU A 165 -9.28 1.89 -31.31
#